data_584e9189c47709bdb63169fa98442ef6
#
_entry.id   584e9189c47709bdb63169fa98442ef6
#
_cell.length_a   1.000
_cell.length_b   1.000
_cell.length_c   1.000
_cell.angle_alpha   90.00
_cell.angle_beta   90.00
_cell.angle_gamma   90.00
#
_symmetry.space_group_name_H-M   'P 1'
#
loop_
_entity.id
_entity.type
_entity.pdbx_description
1 polymer ?
#
loop_
_entity_poly.entity_id
_entity_poly.type
_entity_poly.pdbx_seq_one_letter_code
_entity_poly.pdbx_strand_id
1 'polypeptide(L)'
;MFNEEEYKSVTFVVRGTSMNPFLVSGRDKVILAPPRTPKIGDVVLAEFKERVYALHRVIDFKNGTYTMRGDGNPLSMTEQFTEEKIVGIAEAFIRKGKRVDITSPKWRLYSSTWKALRPFRRILLAIYRRIIVKILP
;
A
#
# COMPACT_ATOMS: atom_id res chain seq x y z
N MET A 1 0.41 -17.83 7.93
CA MET A 1 1.52 -16.99 7.46
C MET A 1 2.41 -16.51 8.61
N PHE A 2 1.85 -15.95 9.66
CA PHE A 2 2.59 -15.51 10.84
C PHE A 2 2.34 -16.44 12.02
N ASN A 3 3.37 -16.62 12.85
CA ASN A 3 3.32 -17.39 14.08
C ASN A 3 3.61 -16.42 15.25
N GLU A 4 2.76 -16.41 16.27
CA GLU A 4 2.91 -15.53 17.43
C GLU A 4 4.21 -15.78 18.21
N GLU A 5 4.71 -17.01 18.23
CA GLU A 5 5.95 -17.36 18.93
C GLU A 5 7.22 -16.96 18.15
N GLU A 6 7.11 -16.80 16.85
CA GLU A 6 8.22 -16.44 15.97
C GLU A 6 7.83 -15.24 15.11
N TYR A 7 8.16 -14.04 15.58
CA TYR A 7 7.99 -12.86 14.76
C TYR A 7 8.92 -12.95 13.53
N LYS A 8 8.33 -13.19 12.38
CA LYS A 8 9.03 -13.13 11.09
C LYS A 8 8.25 -12.26 10.13
N SER A 9 8.92 -11.31 9.55
CA SER A 9 8.36 -10.56 8.44
C SER A 9 8.30 -11.44 7.19
N VAL A 10 7.36 -11.15 6.31
CA VAL A 10 7.18 -11.85 5.04
C VAL A 10 7.34 -10.85 3.92
N THR A 11 8.13 -11.20 2.90
CA THR A 11 8.42 -10.33 1.78
C THR A 11 7.69 -10.81 0.52
N PHE A 12 6.95 -9.89 -0.12
CA PHE A 12 6.23 -10.16 -1.35
C PHE A 12 6.63 -9.20 -2.45
N VAL A 13 6.64 -9.68 -3.69
CA VAL A 13 6.81 -8.81 -4.87
C VAL A 13 5.50 -8.09 -5.14
N VAL A 14 5.56 -6.78 -5.33
CA VAL A 14 4.38 -5.97 -5.67
C VAL A 14 3.93 -6.29 -7.09
N ARG A 15 2.63 -6.49 -7.28
CA ARG A 15 2.00 -6.73 -8.57
C ARG A 15 0.90 -5.71 -8.83
N GLY A 16 0.73 -5.35 -10.11
CA GLY A 16 -0.29 -4.40 -10.52
C GLY A 16 0.12 -2.95 -10.29
N THR A 17 -0.77 -2.03 -10.61
CA THR A 17 -0.50 -0.58 -10.61
C THR A 17 -1.20 0.16 -9.48
N SER A 18 -1.93 -0.54 -8.61
CA SER A 18 -2.75 0.10 -7.57
C SER A 18 -1.96 0.90 -6.54
N MET A 19 -0.66 0.63 -6.39
CA MET A 19 0.21 1.37 -5.46
C MET A 19 1.21 2.28 -6.18
N ASN A 20 1.01 2.55 -7.46
CA ASN A 20 1.75 3.59 -8.15
C ASN A 20 1.46 4.95 -7.49
N PRO A 21 2.38 5.90 -7.49
CA PRO A 21 3.68 5.88 -8.20
C PRO A 21 4.84 5.34 -7.37
N PHE A 22 4.67 5.12 -6.07
CA PHE A 22 5.78 4.73 -5.19
C PHE A 22 6.25 3.31 -5.46
N LEU A 23 5.31 2.36 -5.53
CA LEU A 23 5.63 0.95 -5.75
C LEU A 23 5.34 0.55 -7.20
N VAL A 24 6.31 -0.09 -7.83
CA VAL A 24 6.21 -0.51 -9.22
C VAL A 24 6.17 -2.02 -9.33
N SER A 25 5.19 -2.52 -10.06
CA SER A 25 4.96 -3.96 -10.27
C SER A 25 6.21 -4.67 -10.78
N GLY A 26 6.51 -5.81 -10.17
CA GLY A 26 7.64 -6.66 -10.58
C GLY A 26 9.02 -6.14 -10.16
N ARG A 27 9.13 -4.86 -9.83
CA ARG A 27 10.39 -4.24 -9.39
C ARG A 27 10.50 -4.16 -7.88
N ASP A 28 9.43 -3.74 -7.23
CA ASP A 28 9.44 -3.41 -5.82
C ASP A 28 8.81 -4.51 -4.98
N LYS A 29 9.17 -4.55 -3.69
CA LYS A 29 8.69 -5.54 -2.74
C LYS A 29 8.12 -4.86 -1.52
N VAL A 30 7.23 -5.54 -0.83
CA VAL A 30 6.72 -5.12 0.48
C VAL A 30 7.15 -6.13 1.53
N ILE A 31 7.55 -5.62 2.69
CA ILE A 31 7.87 -6.43 3.86
C ILE A 31 6.72 -6.26 4.84
N LEU A 32 5.99 -7.34 5.09
CA LEU A 32 4.82 -7.35 5.96
C LEU A 32 5.18 -7.84 7.35
N ALA A 33 4.74 -7.09 8.36
CA ALA A 33 4.72 -7.52 9.76
C ALA A 33 3.42 -8.26 10.05
N PRO A 34 3.34 -9.02 11.17
CA PRO A 34 2.10 -9.66 11.61
C PRO A 34 0.95 -8.64 11.77
N PRO A 35 -0.31 -9.09 11.64
CA PRO A 35 -1.44 -8.18 11.76
C PRO A 35 -1.52 -7.54 13.14
N ARG A 36 -1.87 -6.27 13.16
CA ARG A 36 -2.15 -5.46 14.35
C ARG A 36 -3.20 -4.43 13.99
N THR A 37 -3.66 -3.66 14.98
CA THR A 37 -4.57 -2.56 14.71
C THR A 37 -3.86 -1.49 13.84
N PRO A 38 -4.34 -1.24 12.63
CA PRO A 38 -3.68 -0.27 11.75
C PRO A 38 -4.05 1.16 12.11
N LYS A 39 -3.19 2.08 11.69
CA LYS A 39 -3.44 3.52 11.75
C LYS A 39 -3.79 4.02 10.36
N ILE A 40 -4.51 5.13 10.30
CA ILE A 40 -4.74 5.83 9.02
C ILE A 40 -3.37 6.14 8.38
N GLY A 41 -3.22 5.76 7.12
CA GLY A 41 -1.96 5.92 6.39
C GLY A 41 -1.12 4.64 6.30
N ASP A 42 -1.39 3.64 7.13
CA ASP A 42 -0.71 2.35 7.02
C ASP A 42 -1.10 1.65 5.72
N VAL A 43 -0.14 0.94 5.13
CA VAL A 43 -0.40 0.06 3.99
C VAL A 43 -0.59 -1.35 4.53
N VAL A 44 -1.72 -1.95 4.21
CA VAL A 44 -2.09 -3.27 4.73
C VAL A 44 -2.41 -4.23 3.60
N LEU A 45 -2.15 -5.52 3.85
CA LEU A 45 -2.68 -6.60 3.03
C LEU A 45 -3.90 -7.14 3.75
N ALA A 46 -5.06 -7.02 3.13
CA ALA A 46 -6.32 -7.44 3.73
C ALA A 46 -7.22 -8.15 2.74
N GLU A 47 -8.03 -9.07 3.26
CA GLU A 47 -9.09 -9.73 2.52
C GLU A 47 -10.33 -8.84 2.58
N PHE A 48 -10.78 -8.32 1.44
CA PHE A 48 -11.96 -7.44 1.40
C PHE A 48 -13.19 -8.10 0.78
N LYS A 49 -12.99 -9.23 0.13
CA LYS A 49 -14.03 -10.16 -0.33
C LYS A 49 -13.51 -11.56 -0.11
N GLU A 50 -14.38 -12.55 -0.08
CA GLU A 50 -13.97 -13.94 0.12
C GLU A 50 -12.86 -14.34 -0.85
N ARG A 51 -11.69 -14.65 -0.30
CA ARG A 51 -10.47 -15.06 -1.03
C ARG A 51 -9.93 -14.01 -1.99
N VAL A 52 -10.32 -12.74 -1.81
CA VAL A 52 -9.78 -11.63 -2.60
C VAL A 52 -9.02 -10.68 -1.69
N TYR A 53 -7.76 -10.47 -1.99
CA TYR A 53 -6.82 -9.71 -1.16
C TYR A 53 -6.29 -8.52 -1.94
N ALA A 54 -5.99 -7.44 -1.23
CA ALA A 54 -5.31 -6.29 -1.81
C ALA A 54 -4.35 -5.67 -0.81
N LEU A 55 -3.27 -5.09 -1.33
CA LEU A 55 -2.28 -4.33 -0.56
C LEU A 55 -2.54 -2.85 -0.86
N HIS A 56 -3.25 -2.17 0.05
CA HIS A 56 -3.65 -0.77 -0.14
C HIS A 56 -3.46 0.04 1.13
N ARG A 57 -3.57 1.35 0.99
CA ARG A 57 -3.43 2.29 2.11
C ARG A 57 -4.74 2.46 2.86
N VAL A 58 -4.69 2.38 4.19
CA VAL A 58 -5.85 2.67 5.04
C VAL A 58 -6.09 4.18 5.02
N ILE A 59 -7.31 4.57 4.63
CA ILE A 59 -7.68 5.99 4.49
C ILE A 59 -8.76 6.43 5.48
N ASP A 60 -9.50 5.49 6.08
CA ASP A 60 -10.57 5.81 7.01
C ASP A 60 -10.87 4.63 7.94
N PHE A 61 -11.43 4.95 9.11
CA PHE A 61 -11.95 3.97 10.05
C PHE A 61 -13.22 4.52 10.68
N LYS A 62 -14.31 3.77 10.54
CA LYS A 62 -15.61 4.19 11.05
C LYS A 62 -16.44 2.97 11.46
N ASN A 63 -16.95 3.00 12.70
CA ASN A 63 -17.84 1.95 13.21
C ASN A 63 -17.27 0.53 13.05
N GLY A 64 -15.99 0.34 13.37
CA GLY A 64 -15.32 -0.96 13.29
C GLY A 64 -14.89 -1.39 11.90
N THR A 65 -15.16 -0.58 10.89
CA THR A 65 -14.82 -0.89 9.49
C THR A 65 -13.73 0.04 8.97
N TYR A 66 -12.69 -0.55 8.41
CA TYR A 66 -11.61 0.17 7.74
C TYR A 66 -11.92 0.32 6.26
N THR A 67 -11.55 1.45 5.72
CA THR A 67 -11.57 1.69 4.27
C THR A 67 -10.13 1.86 3.79
N MET A 68 -9.79 1.16 2.73
CA MET A 68 -8.48 1.30 2.09
C MET A 68 -8.61 1.65 0.61
N ARG A 69 -7.57 2.23 0.07
CA ARG A 69 -7.49 2.60 -1.35
C ARG A 69 -6.05 2.51 -1.83
N GLY A 70 -5.87 1.95 -3.03
CA GLY A 70 -4.58 1.96 -3.68
C GLY A 70 -4.17 3.38 -4.05
N ASP A 71 -2.90 3.73 -3.80
CA ASP A 71 -2.39 5.08 -4.11
C ASP A 71 -2.52 5.42 -5.59
N GLY A 72 -2.50 4.43 -6.46
CA GLY A 72 -2.67 4.59 -7.90
C GLY A 72 -4.10 4.46 -8.41
N ASN A 73 -5.06 4.24 -7.52
CA ASN A 73 -6.46 4.04 -7.89
C ASN A 73 -7.26 5.34 -7.86
N PRO A 74 -8.37 5.43 -8.62
CA PRO A 74 -9.30 6.55 -8.50
C PRO A 74 -9.81 6.74 -7.08
N LEU A 75 -10.16 7.96 -6.71
CA LEU A 75 -10.63 8.28 -5.35
C LEU A 75 -11.87 7.49 -4.94
N SER A 76 -12.71 7.10 -5.90
CA SER A 76 -13.92 6.33 -5.65
C SER A 76 -13.67 4.81 -5.52
N MET A 77 -12.49 4.34 -5.90
CA MET A 77 -12.18 2.91 -5.86
C MET A 77 -11.59 2.53 -4.51
N THR A 78 -12.46 2.17 -3.58
CA THR A 78 -12.10 1.80 -2.22
C THR A 78 -12.55 0.38 -1.91
N GLU A 79 -11.90 -0.24 -0.91
CA GLU A 79 -12.30 -1.52 -0.35
C GLU A 79 -12.54 -1.35 1.16
N GLN A 80 -13.43 -2.16 1.71
CA GLN A 80 -13.73 -2.15 3.14
C GLN A 80 -13.43 -3.50 3.76
N PHE A 81 -12.96 -3.48 4.99
CA PHE A 81 -12.63 -4.71 5.73
C PHE A 81 -12.69 -4.44 7.23
N THR A 82 -12.82 -5.52 8.00
CA THR A 82 -12.73 -5.47 9.45
C THR A 82 -11.35 -5.97 9.90
N GLU A 83 -11.00 -5.73 11.16
CA GLU A 83 -9.63 -5.97 11.65
C GLU A 83 -9.19 -7.43 11.49
N GLU A 84 -10.10 -8.39 11.69
CA GLU A 84 -9.79 -9.81 11.55
C GLU A 84 -9.43 -10.24 10.13
N LYS A 85 -9.69 -9.40 9.15
CA LYS A 85 -9.35 -9.66 7.73
C LYS A 85 -7.96 -9.20 7.35
N ILE A 86 -7.23 -8.57 8.26
CA ILE A 86 -5.87 -8.11 8.00
C ILE A 86 -4.92 -9.31 8.01
N VAL A 87 -4.20 -9.49 6.91
CA VAL A 87 -3.19 -10.55 6.77
C VAL A 87 -1.84 -10.06 7.30
N GLY A 88 -1.52 -8.79 7.05
CA GLY A 88 -0.29 -8.18 7.51
C GLY A 88 -0.26 -6.70 7.26
N ILE A 89 0.69 -6.02 7.90
CA ILE A 89 0.86 -4.57 7.79
C ILE A 89 2.26 -4.29 7.29
N ALA A 90 2.39 -3.40 6.30
CA ALA A 90 3.69 -3.05 5.77
C ALA A 90 4.56 -2.39 6.84
N GLU A 91 5.73 -2.95 7.09
CA GLU A 91 6.75 -2.33 7.94
C GLU A 91 7.84 -1.66 7.13
N ALA A 92 8.04 -2.09 5.90
CA ALA A 92 9.03 -1.52 5.00
C ALA A 92 8.73 -1.91 3.56
N PHE A 93 9.38 -1.20 2.65
CA PHE A 93 9.35 -1.51 1.22
C PHE A 93 10.77 -1.68 0.71
N ILE A 94 10.95 -2.51 -0.30
CA ILE A 94 12.20 -2.56 -1.05
C ILE A 94 11.91 -1.93 -2.41
N ARG A 95 12.40 -0.72 -2.59
CA ARG A 95 12.17 0.08 -3.78
C ARG A 95 13.48 0.27 -4.53
N LYS A 96 13.51 -0.20 -5.78
CA LYS A 96 14.75 -0.21 -6.60
C LYS A 96 15.91 -0.88 -5.86
N GLY A 97 15.63 -1.97 -5.14
CA GLY A 97 16.62 -2.70 -4.37
C GLY A 97 17.02 -2.09 -3.03
N LYS A 98 16.44 -0.95 -2.64
CA LYS A 98 16.74 -0.27 -1.37
C LYS A 98 15.56 -0.33 -0.41
N ARG A 99 15.87 -0.62 0.85
CA ARG A 99 14.85 -0.66 1.91
C ARG A 99 14.39 0.75 2.29
N VAL A 100 13.07 0.93 2.36
CA VAL A 100 12.43 2.16 2.84
C VAL A 100 11.47 1.78 3.95
N ASP A 101 11.81 2.11 5.21
CA ASP A 101 10.94 1.82 6.35
C ASP A 101 9.77 2.81 6.42
N ILE A 102 8.65 2.36 6.98
CA ILE A 102 7.48 3.24 7.17
C ILE A 102 7.75 4.36 8.18
N THR A 103 8.79 4.21 9.00
CA THR A 103 9.24 5.25 9.93
C THR A 103 10.22 6.24 9.29
N SER A 104 10.66 5.98 8.06
CA SER A 104 11.66 6.82 7.39
C SER A 104 11.08 8.16 6.96
N PRO A 105 11.91 9.24 6.93
CA PRO A 105 11.49 10.53 6.42
C PRO A 105 11.02 10.46 4.96
N LYS A 106 11.64 9.63 4.15
CA LYS A 106 11.26 9.44 2.74
C LYS A 106 9.83 8.95 2.57
N TRP A 107 9.44 7.94 3.34
CA TRP A 107 8.08 7.42 3.30
C TRP A 107 7.06 8.44 3.81
N ARG A 108 7.39 9.12 4.92
CA ARG A 108 6.53 10.14 5.51
C ARG A 108 6.32 11.30 4.54
N LEU A 109 7.39 11.75 3.89
CA LEU A 109 7.33 12.82 2.91
C LEU A 109 6.47 12.41 1.71
N TYR A 110 6.68 11.23 1.16
CA TYR A 110 5.88 10.71 0.07
C TYR A 110 4.39 10.67 0.46
N SER A 111 4.08 10.08 1.61
CA SER A 111 2.69 9.93 2.08
C SER A 111 2.01 11.28 2.28
N SER A 112 2.68 12.25 2.90
CA SER A 112 2.16 13.60 3.10
C SER A 112 1.95 14.33 1.79
N THR A 113 2.93 14.26 0.90
CA THR A 113 2.88 14.91 -0.42
C THR A 113 1.75 14.31 -1.26
N TRP A 114 1.64 12.99 -1.29
CA TRP A 114 0.61 12.33 -2.07
C TRP A 114 -0.79 12.68 -1.56
N LYS A 115 -0.96 12.76 -0.25
CA LYS A 115 -2.21 13.19 0.38
C LYS A 115 -2.54 14.65 0.01
N ALA A 116 -1.55 15.55 0.04
CA ALA A 116 -1.73 16.96 -0.31
C ALA A 116 -2.07 17.14 -1.79
N LEU A 117 -1.55 16.28 -2.66
CA LEU A 117 -1.82 16.33 -4.10
C LEU A 117 -3.10 15.59 -4.50
N ARG A 118 -3.89 15.18 -3.54
CA ARG A 118 -5.12 14.44 -3.76
C ARG A 118 -6.04 15.02 -4.85
N PRO A 119 -6.29 16.34 -4.91
CA PRO A 119 -7.13 16.91 -5.96
C PRO A 119 -6.55 16.78 -7.38
N PHE A 120 -5.23 16.65 -7.51
CA PHE A 120 -4.52 16.57 -8.79
C PHE A 120 -4.10 15.14 -9.14
N ARG A 121 -4.46 14.19 -8.33
CA ARG A 121 -4.04 12.79 -8.40
C ARG A 121 -4.25 12.18 -9.77
N ARG A 122 -5.42 12.39 -10.36
CA ARG A 122 -5.79 11.84 -11.65
C ARG A 122 -4.84 12.30 -12.77
N ILE A 123 -4.52 13.59 -12.77
CA ILE A 123 -3.62 14.19 -13.76
C ILE A 123 -2.20 13.67 -13.56
N LEU A 124 -1.74 13.63 -12.31
CA LEU A 124 -0.39 13.15 -11.98
C LEU A 124 -0.18 11.69 -12.36
N LEU A 125 -1.18 10.85 -12.13
CA LEU A 125 -1.10 9.45 -12.50
C LEU A 125 -1.11 9.25 -14.01
N ALA A 126 -1.87 10.06 -14.75
CA ALA A 126 -1.87 10.01 -16.21
C ALA A 126 -0.49 10.37 -16.77
N ILE A 127 0.15 11.41 -16.25
CA ILE A 127 1.50 11.81 -16.63
C ILE A 127 2.50 10.71 -16.27
N TYR A 128 2.42 10.16 -15.09
CA TYR A 128 3.29 9.08 -14.62
C TYR A 128 3.22 7.86 -15.53
N ARG A 129 2.02 7.43 -15.91
CA ARG A 129 1.83 6.29 -16.79
C ARG A 129 2.48 6.50 -18.15
N ARG A 130 2.37 7.70 -18.71
CA ARG A 130 2.99 8.04 -19.99
C ARG A 130 4.52 7.94 -19.92
N ILE A 131 5.11 8.42 -18.82
CA ILE A 131 6.56 8.36 -18.61
C ILE A 131 7.01 6.90 -18.45
N ILE A 132 6.31 6.14 -17.62
CA ILE A 132 6.67 4.75 -17.31
C ILE A 132 6.58 3.88 -18.57
N VAL A 133 5.53 4.04 -19.39
CA VAL A 133 5.37 3.29 -20.63
C VAL A 133 6.52 3.56 -21.61
N LYS A 134 7.09 4.76 -21.60
CA LYS A 134 8.22 5.13 -22.45
C LYS A 134 9.56 4.63 -21.93
N ILE A 135 9.74 4.53 -20.61
CA ILE A 135 11.02 4.23 -19.97
C ILE A 135 11.15 2.75 -19.64
N LEU A 136 10.05 2.10 -19.23
CA LEU A 136 10.04 0.69 -18.86
C LEU A 136 9.46 -0.14 -20.01
N PRO A 137 10.22 -1.08 -20.56
CA PRO A 137 9.71 -1.98 -21.59
C PRO A 137 8.60 -2.89 -21.09
#